data_45a4e06373595da4d7742d06f7b1e98e
#
_entry.id   45a4e06373595da4d7742d06f7b1e98e
#
_cell.length_a   1.000
_cell.length_b   1.000
_cell.length_c   1.000
_cell.angle_alpha   90.00
_cell.angle_beta   90.00
_cell.angle_gamma   90.00
#
_symmetry.space_group_name_H-M   'P 1'
#
loop_
_entity.id
_entity.type
_entity.pdbx_description
1 polymer ?
#
loop_
_entity_poly.entity_id
_entity_poly.type
_entity_poly.pdbx_seq_one_letter_code
_entity_poly.pdbx_strand_id
1 'polypeptide(L)'
;RAMLNRFGTPGISIGDVNGDGLDDFFLCQEPGLPNRLFIQEKDGRAVESSKEWGIDWIEDSRSSIIADFDNDGDQDLAVACYGMVVIAENDQEKRFEPAAILKTSWSTSSLSAADYDNDGLIDLYVCAYVNEDNGNSIGTDSNEFIYHNAENGAANTLYKNVTKGIGEVSFIDVTNEAGLNVNNSRWSFAASWEDYDNDGDQDLYVANDYGRNNLYNNDKGKFTDLASKTYSEDSASGMSVAWADYDKDGNMDIYVSNMFSAAGNRITNQKQFKSSTQQSVRERFRRFARGNTLLRNVDGNFQDTSLSAGVNMGRWAWGSNFIDFNNDTFPDLVVANGYLTSKSESGDL
;
A
#
# COMPACT_ATOMS: atom_id res chain seq x y z
N ARG A 1 25.43 5.73 0.78
CA ARG A 1 24.68 4.43 0.73
C ARG A 1 23.34 4.46 1.46
N ALA A 2 23.14 5.35 2.43
CA ALA A 2 21.93 5.40 3.28
C ALA A 2 20.72 6.12 2.67
N MET A 3 20.85 6.88 1.61
CA MET A 3 19.75 7.69 1.05
C MET A 3 18.83 6.96 0.05
N LEU A 4 19.29 5.87 -0.56
CA LEU A 4 18.54 5.16 -1.63
C LEU A 4 17.57 4.07 -1.09
N ASN A 5 17.68 3.70 0.17
CA ASN A 5 16.82 2.68 0.80
C ASN A 5 15.63 3.26 1.59
N ARG A 6 15.34 4.55 1.48
CA ARG A 6 14.38 5.25 2.32
C ARG A 6 13.34 5.98 1.50
N PHE A 7 12.68 5.28 0.58
CA PHE A 7 11.48 5.81 -0.01
C PHE A 7 10.28 5.38 0.84
N GLY A 8 9.56 6.34 1.34
CA GLY A 8 8.38 6.18 2.18
C GLY A 8 8.59 6.65 3.62
N THR A 9 7.52 7.11 4.21
CA THR A 9 7.45 7.43 5.66
C THR A 9 7.23 6.15 6.44
N PRO A 10 7.64 6.07 7.71
CA PRO A 10 7.27 4.98 8.60
C PRO A 10 5.76 4.81 8.64
N GLY A 11 5.30 3.55 8.61
CA GLY A 11 3.89 3.20 8.67
C GLY A 11 3.27 3.54 10.02
N ILE A 12 1.96 3.73 9.99
CA ILE A 12 1.11 3.88 11.18
C ILE A 12 -0.04 2.90 11.07
N SER A 13 -0.38 2.25 12.17
CA SER A 13 -1.60 1.43 12.31
C SER A 13 -2.40 1.88 13.52
N ILE A 14 -3.71 1.69 13.42
CA ILE A 14 -4.69 2.11 14.43
C ILE A 14 -5.51 0.90 14.82
N GLY A 15 -5.78 0.75 16.11
CA GLY A 15 -6.63 -0.28 16.66
C GLY A 15 -6.73 -0.18 18.18
N ASP A 16 -7.73 -0.80 18.77
CA ASP A 16 -7.95 -0.86 20.22
C ASP A 16 -7.17 -2.06 20.78
N VAL A 17 -5.89 -1.86 21.12
CA VAL A 17 -5.02 -2.96 21.57
C VAL A 17 -5.24 -3.36 23.02
N ASN A 18 -5.92 -2.52 23.82
CA ASN A 18 -6.17 -2.76 25.23
C ASN A 18 -7.62 -3.13 25.55
N GLY A 19 -8.51 -3.19 24.55
CA GLY A 19 -9.91 -3.57 24.68
C GLY A 19 -10.77 -2.55 25.44
N ASP A 20 -10.38 -1.26 25.48
CA ASP A 20 -11.10 -0.24 26.26
C ASP A 20 -12.12 0.56 25.45
N GLY A 21 -12.22 0.30 24.15
CA GLY A 21 -13.13 0.94 23.20
C GLY A 21 -12.60 2.25 22.61
N LEU A 22 -11.31 2.56 22.80
CA LEU A 22 -10.65 3.71 22.21
C LEU A 22 -9.56 3.24 21.25
N ASP A 23 -9.41 3.93 20.14
CA ASP A 23 -8.35 3.60 19.17
C ASP A 23 -6.98 4.02 19.67
N ASP A 24 -6.06 3.08 19.73
CA ASP A 24 -4.63 3.28 19.97
C ASP A 24 -3.89 3.39 18.64
N PHE A 25 -2.65 3.81 18.65
CA PHE A 25 -1.87 3.83 17.41
C PHE A 25 -0.41 3.39 17.61
N PHE A 26 0.02 2.56 16.67
CA PHE A 26 1.41 2.11 16.56
C PHE A 26 2.11 2.84 15.42
N LEU A 27 3.32 3.32 15.68
CA LEU A 27 4.15 4.07 14.74
C LEU A 27 5.47 3.33 14.51
N CYS A 28 5.67 2.86 13.28
CA CYS A 28 6.94 2.32 12.83
C CYS A 28 8.05 3.37 12.90
N GLN A 29 9.29 2.95 13.12
CA GLN A 29 10.43 3.85 13.20
C GLN A 29 11.58 3.39 12.29
N GLU A 30 12.45 4.35 11.95
CA GLU A 30 13.69 4.08 11.24
C GLU A 30 14.66 3.24 12.09
N PRO A 31 15.60 2.50 11.45
CA PRO A 31 16.54 1.64 12.16
C PRO A 31 17.35 2.42 13.21
N GLY A 32 17.40 1.85 14.41
CA GLY A 32 18.05 2.43 15.58
C GLY A 32 17.17 3.39 16.40
N LEU A 33 15.95 3.64 15.98
CA LEU A 33 14.92 4.32 16.78
C LEU A 33 13.87 3.29 17.22
N PRO A 34 13.40 3.33 18.47
CA PRO A 34 12.38 2.41 18.95
C PRO A 34 11.03 2.72 18.32
N ASN A 35 10.30 1.69 17.91
CA ASN A 35 8.90 1.81 17.52
C ASN A 35 8.08 2.42 18.65
N ARG A 36 6.95 3.03 18.34
CA ARG A 36 6.13 3.74 19.29
C ARG A 36 4.69 3.23 19.29
N LEU A 37 4.21 2.86 20.47
CA LEU A 37 2.80 2.62 20.74
C LEU A 37 2.28 3.73 21.65
N PHE A 38 1.16 4.30 21.26
CA PHE A 38 0.46 5.30 22.04
C PHE A 38 -0.94 4.78 22.39
N ILE A 39 -1.18 4.66 23.68
CA ILE A 39 -2.47 4.27 24.24
C ILE A 39 -3.32 5.52 24.46
N GLN A 40 -4.52 5.52 23.90
CA GLN A 40 -5.46 6.61 24.08
C GLN A 40 -6.15 6.52 25.43
N GLU A 41 -6.21 7.65 26.12
CA GLU A 41 -6.86 7.80 27.41
C GLU A 41 -8.23 8.48 27.24
N LYS A 42 -9.18 8.18 28.15
CA LYS A 42 -10.55 8.75 28.14
C LYS A 42 -10.60 10.27 28.20
N ASP A 43 -9.53 10.93 28.61
CA ASP A 43 -9.43 12.39 28.64
C ASP A 43 -8.88 12.98 27.30
N GLY A 44 -8.67 12.14 26.30
CA GLY A 44 -8.20 12.51 24.96
C GLY A 44 -6.68 12.65 24.82
N ARG A 45 -5.91 12.27 25.85
CA ARG A 45 -4.44 12.15 25.72
C ARG A 45 -4.06 10.81 25.13
N ALA A 46 -2.90 10.77 24.49
CA ALA A 46 -2.24 9.54 24.09
C ALA A 46 -0.95 9.38 24.92
N VAL A 47 -0.75 8.21 25.53
CA VAL A 47 0.38 7.90 26.40
C VAL A 47 1.31 6.91 25.70
N GLU A 48 2.59 7.27 25.57
CA GLU A 48 3.60 6.40 24.98
C GLU A 48 3.88 5.23 25.93
N SER A 49 3.64 3.99 25.44
CA SER A 49 3.65 2.77 26.23
C SER A 49 4.46 1.63 25.58
N SER A 50 5.24 1.89 24.53
CA SER A 50 5.93 0.87 23.72
C SER A 50 6.77 -0.09 24.54
N LYS A 51 7.51 0.44 25.54
CA LYS A 51 8.39 -0.36 26.40
C LYS A 51 7.60 -1.26 27.34
N GLU A 52 6.49 -0.78 27.86
CA GLU A 52 5.60 -1.55 28.74
C GLU A 52 4.98 -2.72 27.96
N TRP A 53 4.63 -2.47 26.70
CA TRP A 53 4.04 -3.45 25.80
C TRP A 53 5.05 -4.34 25.06
N GLY A 54 6.37 -4.15 25.27
CA GLY A 54 7.42 -5.00 24.72
C GLY A 54 7.70 -4.83 23.24
N ILE A 55 7.26 -3.72 22.62
CA ILE A 55 7.36 -3.46 21.17
C ILE A 55 8.20 -2.22 20.83
N ASP A 56 9.06 -1.80 21.73
CA ASP A 56 10.05 -0.74 21.50
C ASP A 56 11.26 -1.21 20.66
N TRP A 57 10.98 -2.07 19.66
CA TRP A 57 11.99 -2.64 18.78
C TRP A 57 12.69 -1.55 17.98
N ILE A 58 13.99 -1.78 17.69
CA ILE A 58 14.85 -0.80 16.99
C ILE A 58 15.21 -1.21 15.55
N GLU A 59 14.55 -2.23 15.04
CA GLU A 59 14.66 -2.71 13.67
C GLU A 59 14.09 -1.69 12.68
N ASP A 60 14.51 -1.75 11.41
CA ASP A 60 13.95 -0.96 10.31
C ASP A 60 12.50 -1.38 10.06
N SER A 61 11.55 -0.70 10.70
CA SER A 61 10.12 -0.99 10.60
C SER A 61 9.47 -0.03 9.62
N ARG A 62 8.69 -0.57 8.65
CA ARG A 62 8.18 0.21 7.52
C ARG A 62 6.67 0.27 7.42
N SER A 63 6.01 -0.80 7.77
CA SER A 63 4.56 -0.93 7.74
C SER A 63 4.11 -1.80 8.88
N SER A 64 2.91 -1.56 9.36
CA SER A 64 2.29 -2.37 10.41
C SER A 64 0.81 -2.54 10.15
N ILE A 65 0.23 -3.57 10.75
CA ILE A 65 -1.20 -3.82 10.81
C ILE A 65 -1.53 -4.27 12.21
N ILE A 66 -2.62 -3.76 12.75
CA ILE A 66 -3.25 -4.23 13.98
C ILE A 66 -4.51 -4.99 13.56
N ALA A 67 -4.60 -6.28 13.90
CA ALA A 67 -5.72 -7.16 13.61
C ALA A 67 -5.67 -8.40 14.52
N ASP A 68 -6.80 -9.05 14.72
CA ASP A 68 -6.91 -10.34 15.43
C ASP A 68 -6.51 -11.48 14.48
N PHE A 69 -5.30 -12.01 14.60
CA PHE A 69 -4.77 -13.04 13.69
C PHE A 69 -5.05 -14.48 14.14
N ASP A 70 -5.45 -14.69 15.39
CA ASP A 70 -5.76 -16.03 15.90
C ASP A 70 -7.21 -16.21 16.38
N ASN A 71 -8.03 -15.19 16.19
CA ASN A 71 -9.46 -15.14 16.54
C ASN A 71 -9.71 -15.35 18.06
N ASP A 72 -8.84 -14.82 18.92
CA ASP A 72 -9.00 -14.87 20.37
C ASP A 72 -9.77 -13.66 20.94
N GLY A 73 -9.99 -12.64 20.10
CA GLY A 73 -10.74 -11.44 20.41
C GLY A 73 -9.87 -10.24 20.78
N ASP A 74 -8.54 -10.42 20.86
CA ASP A 74 -7.57 -9.35 21.07
C ASP A 74 -6.99 -8.89 19.74
N GLN A 75 -6.45 -7.69 19.69
CA GLN A 75 -5.79 -7.20 18.48
C GLN A 75 -4.28 -7.41 18.55
N ASP A 76 -3.78 -8.23 17.65
CA ASP A 76 -2.38 -8.51 17.45
C ASP A 76 -1.68 -7.47 16.57
N LEU A 77 -0.36 -7.60 16.43
CA LEU A 77 0.46 -6.66 15.67
C LEU A 77 1.32 -7.39 14.62
N ALA A 78 1.14 -7.08 13.36
CA ALA A 78 2.07 -7.45 12.28
C ALA A 78 2.98 -6.25 11.94
N VAL A 79 4.29 -6.44 11.93
CA VAL A 79 5.27 -5.39 11.61
C VAL A 79 6.21 -5.86 10.49
N ALA A 80 6.21 -5.14 9.38
CA ALA A 80 7.18 -5.33 8.30
C ALA A 80 8.52 -4.72 8.68
N CYS A 81 9.51 -5.57 8.83
CA CYS A 81 10.89 -5.21 9.10
C CYS A 81 11.79 -5.56 7.90
N TYR A 82 13.08 -5.27 8.01
CA TYR A 82 14.05 -5.63 6.98
C TYR A 82 14.11 -7.15 6.77
N GLY A 83 13.60 -7.62 5.63
CA GLY A 83 13.63 -9.04 5.23
C GLY A 83 12.66 -9.97 5.96
N MET A 84 11.76 -9.44 6.76
CA MET A 84 10.78 -10.24 7.51
C MET A 84 9.52 -9.44 7.87
N VAL A 85 8.45 -10.17 8.15
CA VAL A 85 7.33 -9.66 8.94
C VAL A 85 7.31 -10.38 10.26
N VAL A 86 7.23 -9.65 11.35
CA VAL A 86 7.04 -10.18 12.69
C VAL A 86 5.56 -10.08 13.04
N ILE A 87 4.95 -11.21 13.37
CA ILE A 87 3.62 -11.22 13.98
C ILE A 87 3.83 -11.35 15.48
N ALA A 88 3.27 -10.44 16.23
CA ALA A 88 3.31 -10.45 17.68
C ALA A 88 1.88 -10.55 18.23
N GLU A 89 1.62 -11.61 18.96
CA GLU A 89 0.36 -11.83 19.67
C GLU A 89 0.26 -10.91 20.88
N ASN A 90 -0.93 -10.42 21.12
CA ASN A 90 -1.32 -9.71 22.33
C ASN A 90 -1.73 -10.74 23.40
N ASP A 91 -1.16 -10.68 24.59
CA ASP A 91 -1.36 -11.68 25.64
C ASP A 91 -2.44 -11.30 26.66
N GLN A 92 -3.34 -10.35 26.33
CA GLN A 92 -4.37 -9.82 27.23
C GLN A 92 -3.83 -9.18 28.54
N GLU A 93 -2.55 -9.40 28.85
CA GLU A 93 -1.85 -8.78 29.97
C GLU A 93 -1.18 -7.47 29.60
N LYS A 94 -1.53 -6.92 28.42
CA LYS A 94 -0.95 -5.68 27.84
C LYS A 94 0.50 -5.84 27.41
N ARG A 95 0.77 -6.93 26.71
CA ARG A 95 2.08 -7.23 26.20
C ARG A 95 1.99 -7.94 24.85
N PHE A 96 2.81 -7.50 23.91
CA PHE A 96 3.03 -8.22 22.66
C PHE A 96 4.23 -9.17 22.75
N GLU A 97 4.02 -10.42 22.39
CA GLU A 97 5.10 -11.41 22.30
C GLU A 97 5.22 -11.90 20.85
N PRO A 98 6.44 -11.95 20.26
CA PRO A 98 6.62 -12.45 18.91
C PRO A 98 6.17 -13.91 18.77
N ALA A 99 5.17 -14.17 17.94
CA ALA A 99 4.58 -15.49 17.71
C ALA A 99 5.05 -16.11 16.38
N ALA A 100 5.16 -15.32 15.30
CA ALA A 100 5.64 -15.82 14.02
C ALA A 100 6.58 -14.84 13.32
N ILE A 101 7.50 -15.39 12.52
CA ILE A 101 8.40 -14.62 11.65
C ILE A 101 8.24 -15.13 10.22
N LEU A 102 7.74 -14.26 9.34
CA LEU A 102 7.55 -14.55 7.93
C LEU A 102 8.74 -13.98 7.14
N LYS A 103 9.36 -14.79 6.29
CA LYS A 103 10.46 -14.34 5.44
C LYS A 103 9.94 -13.54 4.27
N THR A 104 10.46 -12.33 4.05
CA THR A 104 10.08 -11.47 2.94
C THR A 104 11.31 -10.96 2.20
N SER A 105 11.08 -10.21 1.10
CA SER A 105 12.14 -9.38 0.51
C SER A 105 12.66 -8.39 1.54
N TRP A 106 13.95 -8.07 1.48
CA TRP A 106 14.56 -7.02 2.33
C TRP A 106 13.95 -5.63 2.06
N SER A 107 13.31 -5.46 0.93
CA SER A 107 12.71 -4.19 0.49
C SER A 107 11.18 -4.18 0.63
N THR A 108 10.64 -4.86 1.63
CA THR A 108 9.21 -4.78 1.95
C THR A 108 8.79 -3.32 2.09
N SER A 109 7.72 -2.94 1.38
CA SER A 109 7.22 -1.55 1.34
C SER A 109 5.97 -1.36 2.17
N SER A 110 5.02 -2.29 2.09
CA SER A 110 3.76 -2.22 2.84
C SER A 110 3.16 -3.60 3.10
N LEU A 111 2.25 -3.64 4.06
CA LEU A 111 1.38 -4.75 4.40
C LEU A 111 -0.07 -4.38 4.06
N SER A 112 -0.85 -5.38 3.66
CA SER A 112 -2.31 -5.29 3.52
C SER A 112 -2.93 -6.61 3.97
N ALA A 113 -4.04 -6.57 4.70
CA ALA A 113 -4.65 -7.75 5.29
C ALA A 113 -6.13 -7.87 4.91
N ALA A 114 -6.59 -9.09 4.66
CA ALA A 114 -7.98 -9.46 4.45
C ALA A 114 -8.12 -10.98 4.62
N ASP A 115 -9.32 -11.45 4.88
CA ASP A 115 -9.72 -12.86 4.72
C ASP A 115 -10.04 -13.08 3.23
N TYR A 116 -9.01 -13.44 2.41
CA TYR A 116 -9.17 -13.48 0.96
C TYR A 116 -9.91 -14.73 0.46
N ASP A 117 -9.95 -15.79 1.24
CA ASP A 117 -10.62 -17.04 0.85
C ASP A 117 -11.83 -17.40 1.72
N ASN A 118 -12.30 -16.44 2.52
CA ASN A 118 -13.51 -16.52 3.34
C ASN A 118 -13.48 -17.70 4.35
N ASP A 119 -12.28 -18.03 4.88
CA ASP A 119 -12.12 -19.10 5.88
C ASP A 119 -12.23 -18.59 7.34
N GLY A 120 -12.37 -17.28 7.53
CA GLY A 120 -12.55 -16.61 8.82
C GLY A 120 -11.24 -16.22 9.49
N LEU A 121 -10.10 -16.39 8.84
CA LEU A 121 -8.78 -15.96 9.33
C LEU A 121 -8.25 -14.80 8.49
N ILE A 122 -7.62 -13.83 9.12
CA ILE A 122 -7.03 -12.69 8.43
C ILE A 122 -5.69 -13.09 7.80
N ASP A 123 -5.61 -12.98 6.47
CA ASP A 123 -4.42 -13.24 5.65
C ASP A 123 -3.60 -11.98 5.44
N LEU A 124 -2.35 -12.12 4.97
CA LEU A 124 -1.43 -11.02 4.85
C LEU A 124 -0.80 -10.95 3.45
N TYR A 125 -1.00 -9.82 2.75
CA TYR A 125 -0.30 -9.51 1.52
C TYR A 125 0.86 -8.56 1.79
N VAL A 126 2.04 -8.92 1.30
CA VAL A 126 3.30 -8.20 1.52
C VAL A 126 3.79 -7.63 0.20
N CYS A 127 3.78 -6.32 0.08
CA CYS A 127 4.37 -5.62 -1.07
C CYS A 127 5.89 -5.53 -0.92
N ALA A 128 6.59 -5.72 -2.04
CA ALA A 128 8.05 -5.61 -2.13
C ALA A 128 8.47 -4.71 -3.29
N TYR A 129 9.56 -3.96 -3.10
CA TYR A 129 9.93 -2.87 -4.00
C TYR A 129 11.15 -3.20 -4.87
N VAL A 130 12.31 -3.38 -4.27
CA VAL A 130 13.59 -3.59 -4.99
C VAL A 130 13.95 -5.07 -5.01
N ASN A 131 14.30 -5.60 -6.21
CA ASN A 131 14.82 -6.95 -6.34
C ASN A 131 16.28 -7.02 -5.85
N GLU A 132 16.59 -8.00 -5.02
CA GLU A 132 17.92 -8.23 -4.42
C GLU A 132 19.00 -8.49 -5.48
N ASP A 133 18.66 -9.24 -6.52
CA ASP A 133 19.59 -9.63 -7.58
C ASP A 133 20.01 -8.45 -8.48
N ASN A 134 19.24 -7.39 -8.52
CA ASN A 134 19.50 -6.19 -9.33
C ASN A 134 20.46 -5.18 -8.65
N GLY A 135 21.04 -5.54 -7.51
CA GLY A 135 22.13 -4.82 -6.84
C GLY A 135 21.93 -3.31 -6.76
N ASN A 136 21.11 -2.77 -5.87
CA ASN A 136 21.01 -1.34 -5.55
C ASN A 136 21.02 -0.32 -6.72
N SER A 137 20.74 -0.76 -7.96
CA SER A 137 20.92 0.04 -9.16
C SER A 137 19.58 0.49 -9.72
N ILE A 138 19.05 1.57 -9.20
CA ILE A 138 18.20 2.41 -10.03
C ILE A 138 19.12 2.94 -11.15
N GLY A 139 19.18 2.21 -12.28
CA GLY A 139 19.66 2.73 -13.55
C GLY A 139 21.15 2.81 -13.82
N THR A 140 22.01 1.91 -13.33
CA THR A 140 23.46 1.96 -13.65
C THR A 140 24.01 0.80 -14.49
N ASP A 141 23.23 -0.21 -14.82
CA ASP A 141 23.65 -1.25 -15.72
C ASP A 141 22.80 -1.34 -16.99
N SER A 142 23.43 -1.63 -18.08
CA SER A 142 23.15 -1.64 -19.49
C SER A 142 21.80 -2.16 -20.02
N ASN A 143 20.86 -2.49 -19.17
CA ASN A 143 19.45 -2.69 -19.52
C ASN A 143 18.69 -1.42 -19.15
N GLU A 144 18.17 -0.72 -20.15
CA GLU A 144 17.40 0.51 -20.00
C GLU A 144 16.31 0.32 -18.93
N PHE A 145 16.42 1.04 -17.80
CA PHE A 145 15.34 1.11 -16.83
C PHE A 145 14.13 1.80 -17.48
N ILE A 146 13.06 1.05 -17.63
CA ILE A 146 11.86 1.54 -18.33
C ILE A 146 10.92 2.18 -17.30
N TYR A 147 11.13 3.46 -17.01
CA TYR A 147 10.37 4.23 -16.04
C TYR A 147 8.83 4.14 -16.15
N HIS A 148 8.33 3.87 -17.33
CA HIS A 148 6.89 3.82 -17.58
C HIS A 148 6.30 2.41 -17.60
N ASN A 149 7.12 1.39 -17.39
CA ASN A 149 6.71 -0.01 -17.36
C ASN A 149 7.83 -0.88 -16.79
N ALA A 150 8.28 -0.62 -15.58
CA ALA A 150 9.30 -1.43 -14.91
C ALA A 150 8.71 -2.79 -14.49
N GLU A 151 9.45 -3.87 -14.81
CA GLU A 151 9.06 -5.27 -14.52
C GLU A 151 10.23 -6.02 -13.84
N ASN A 152 11.12 -5.29 -13.19
CA ASN A 152 12.32 -5.82 -12.56
C ASN A 152 12.37 -5.50 -11.04
N GLY A 153 11.22 -5.28 -10.42
CA GLY A 153 11.06 -5.14 -8.98
C GLY A 153 11.12 -6.48 -8.24
N ALA A 154 10.95 -6.43 -6.93
CA ALA A 154 10.81 -7.63 -6.11
C ALA A 154 9.41 -8.24 -6.26
N ALA A 155 9.29 -9.55 -6.05
CA ALA A 155 8.00 -10.20 -6.01
C ALA A 155 7.29 -9.93 -4.67
N ASN A 156 6.00 -9.66 -4.74
CA ASN A 156 5.12 -9.60 -3.58
C ASN A 156 4.77 -11.01 -3.10
N THR A 157 4.31 -11.14 -1.86
CA THR A 157 3.96 -12.45 -1.27
C THR A 157 2.58 -12.39 -0.61
N LEU A 158 1.75 -13.40 -0.89
CA LEU A 158 0.53 -13.66 -0.13
C LEU A 158 0.81 -14.76 0.89
N TYR A 159 0.67 -14.43 2.16
CA TYR A 159 0.71 -15.36 3.27
C TYR A 159 -0.70 -15.70 3.72
N LYS A 160 -1.10 -16.95 3.52
CA LYS A 160 -2.34 -17.48 4.07
C LYS A 160 -2.15 -17.79 5.55
N ASN A 161 -3.06 -17.29 6.36
CA ASN A 161 -3.18 -17.67 7.75
C ASN A 161 -3.72 -19.11 7.86
N VAL A 162 -3.03 -19.96 8.59
CA VAL A 162 -3.41 -21.36 8.83
C VAL A 162 -3.41 -21.70 10.31
N THR A 163 -3.61 -20.68 11.13
CA THR A 163 -3.73 -20.77 12.60
C THR A 163 -4.83 -21.76 12.98
N LYS A 164 -4.55 -22.64 13.91
CA LYS A 164 -5.48 -23.71 14.33
C LYS A 164 -6.10 -23.49 15.68
N GLY A 165 -5.60 -22.54 16.43
CA GLY A 165 -6.07 -22.23 17.76
C GLY A 165 -5.32 -21.06 18.36
N ILE A 166 -5.86 -20.53 19.43
CA ILE A 166 -5.32 -19.40 20.19
C ILE A 166 -3.87 -19.68 20.58
N GLY A 167 -2.98 -18.70 20.33
CA GLY A 167 -1.57 -18.80 20.63
C GLY A 167 -0.74 -19.69 19.69
N GLU A 168 -1.30 -20.13 18.55
CA GLU A 168 -0.61 -20.97 17.57
C GLU A 168 -0.56 -20.29 16.17
N VAL A 169 -0.30 -18.97 16.13
CA VAL A 169 -0.27 -18.19 14.88
C VAL A 169 0.68 -18.81 13.86
N SER A 170 0.16 -19.10 12.68
CA SER A 170 0.89 -19.78 11.63
C SER A 170 0.46 -19.31 10.25
N PHE A 171 1.43 -19.01 9.38
CA PHE A 171 1.21 -18.58 8.00
C PHE A 171 2.00 -19.39 7.00
N ILE A 172 1.47 -19.58 5.80
CA ILE A 172 2.16 -20.22 4.68
C ILE A 172 2.13 -19.32 3.44
N ASP A 173 3.23 -19.30 2.67
CA ASP A 173 3.28 -18.62 1.37
C ASP A 173 2.45 -19.41 0.34
N VAL A 174 1.40 -18.78 -0.18
CA VAL A 174 0.50 -19.34 -1.18
C VAL A 174 0.46 -18.52 -2.48
N THR A 175 1.42 -17.64 -2.69
CA THR A 175 1.48 -16.71 -3.82
C THR A 175 1.31 -17.42 -5.17
N ASN A 176 2.02 -18.53 -5.36
CA ASN A 176 1.94 -19.30 -6.61
C ASN A 176 0.61 -20.04 -6.75
N GLU A 177 0.17 -20.68 -5.68
CA GLU A 177 -1.06 -21.48 -5.65
C GLU A 177 -2.29 -20.60 -5.83
N ALA A 178 -2.27 -19.39 -5.32
CA ALA A 178 -3.33 -18.40 -5.48
C ALA A 178 -3.31 -17.72 -6.86
N GLY A 179 -2.22 -17.83 -7.65
CA GLY A 179 -2.12 -17.21 -8.98
C GLY A 179 -1.57 -15.79 -8.96
N LEU A 180 -1.09 -15.31 -7.82
CA LEU A 180 -0.52 -13.95 -7.66
C LEU A 180 0.94 -13.84 -8.12
N ASN A 181 1.51 -14.87 -8.72
CA ASN A 181 2.83 -14.84 -9.32
C ASN A 181 2.86 -14.21 -10.74
N VAL A 182 1.69 -13.93 -11.33
CA VAL A 182 1.56 -13.31 -12.65
C VAL A 182 1.69 -11.79 -12.52
N ASN A 183 2.56 -11.17 -13.33
CA ASN A 183 2.84 -9.72 -13.29
C ASN A 183 3.35 -9.21 -11.92
N ASN A 184 3.95 -10.06 -11.13
CA ASN A 184 4.33 -9.83 -9.74
C ASN A 184 5.78 -9.31 -9.55
N SER A 185 6.46 -8.89 -10.63
CA SER A 185 7.84 -8.38 -10.56
C SER A 185 7.88 -6.86 -10.78
N ARG A 186 6.94 -6.14 -10.20
CA ARG A 186 6.85 -4.68 -10.31
C ARG A 186 7.41 -4.02 -9.06
N TRP A 187 7.57 -2.71 -9.11
CA TRP A 187 8.02 -1.93 -7.97
C TRP A 187 6.80 -1.57 -7.11
N SER A 188 6.29 -2.58 -6.39
CA SER A 188 5.05 -2.44 -5.63
C SER A 188 5.26 -1.61 -4.37
N PHE A 189 4.42 -0.60 -4.17
CA PHE A 189 4.52 0.31 -3.04
C PHE A 189 3.40 0.11 -2.03
N ALA A 190 2.17 -0.07 -2.51
CA ALA A 190 0.99 -0.29 -1.67
C ALA A 190 0.03 -1.27 -2.33
N ALA A 191 -0.79 -1.91 -1.51
CA ALA A 191 -1.90 -2.74 -1.94
C ALA A 191 -3.13 -2.50 -1.07
N SER A 192 -4.31 -2.71 -1.62
CA SER A 192 -5.57 -2.59 -0.89
C SER A 192 -6.58 -3.59 -1.41
N TRP A 193 -7.32 -4.18 -0.48
CA TRP A 193 -8.37 -5.16 -0.73
C TRP A 193 -9.73 -4.46 -0.84
N GLU A 194 -10.59 -4.98 -1.72
CA GLU A 194 -11.99 -4.59 -1.86
C GLU A 194 -12.72 -5.57 -2.76
N ASP A 195 -13.99 -5.81 -2.53
CA ASP A 195 -14.89 -6.53 -3.44
C ASP A 195 -15.42 -5.55 -4.51
N TYR A 196 -14.62 -5.33 -5.59
CA TYR A 196 -14.93 -4.26 -6.56
C TYR A 196 -16.04 -4.65 -7.55
N ASP A 197 -16.34 -5.93 -7.72
CA ASP A 197 -17.37 -6.42 -8.66
C ASP A 197 -18.60 -7.00 -7.94
N ASN A 198 -18.64 -6.91 -6.62
CA ASN A 198 -19.75 -7.29 -5.73
C ASN A 198 -20.09 -8.80 -5.83
N ASP A 199 -19.06 -9.65 -6.00
CA ASP A 199 -19.26 -11.11 -6.04
C ASP A 199 -19.08 -11.80 -4.68
N GLY A 200 -18.62 -11.05 -3.66
CA GLY A 200 -18.45 -11.50 -2.28
C GLY A 200 -17.04 -11.97 -1.95
N ASP A 201 -16.12 -11.97 -2.91
CA ASP A 201 -14.71 -12.32 -2.71
C ASP A 201 -13.86 -11.03 -2.63
N GLN A 202 -12.83 -11.02 -1.78
CA GLN A 202 -11.92 -9.86 -1.65
C GLN A 202 -10.94 -9.83 -2.81
N ASP A 203 -11.01 -8.79 -3.66
CA ASP A 203 -10.09 -8.53 -4.75
C ASP A 203 -8.91 -7.66 -4.30
N LEU A 204 -7.83 -7.63 -5.09
CA LEU A 204 -6.62 -6.96 -4.70
C LEU A 204 -6.14 -5.95 -5.75
N TYR A 205 -6.04 -4.68 -5.38
CA TYR A 205 -5.38 -3.69 -6.21
C TYR A 205 -3.98 -3.38 -5.69
N VAL A 206 -2.97 -3.41 -6.58
CA VAL A 206 -1.56 -3.15 -6.25
C VAL A 206 -1.07 -1.93 -7.01
N ALA A 207 -0.67 -0.91 -6.26
CA ALA A 207 -0.07 0.31 -6.78
C ALA A 207 1.45 0.13 -6.93
N ASN A 208 1.94 0.37 -8.15
CA ASN A 208 3.33 0.21 -8.52
C ASN A 208 3.97 1.54 -8.88
N ASP A 209 5.17 1.80 -8.36
CA ASP A 209 6.02 2.86 -8.83
C ASP A 209 6.65 2.46 -10.18
N TYR A 210 6.87 3.41 -11.07
CA TYR A 210 7.47 3.21 -12.39
C TYR A 210 6.72 2.24 -13.32
N GLY A 211 5.41 2.09 -13.19
CA GLY A 211 4.74 1.17 -14.08
C GLY A 211 3.24 1.06 -13.93
N ARG A 212 2.74 -0.02 -14.48
CA ARG A 212 1.31 -0.33 -14.47
C ARG A 212 0.92 -0.95 -13.15
N ASN A 213 -0.21 -0.53 -12.60
CA ASN A 213 -0.81 -1.16 -11.45
C ASN A 213 -1.49 -2.48 -11.83
N ASN A 214 -1.74 -3.33 -10.85
CA ASN A 214 -2.45 -4.58 -11.03
C ASN A 214 -3.82 -4.50 -10.34
N LEU A 215 -4.81 -5.11 -10.95
CA LEU A 215 -6.09 -5.47 -10.33
C LEU A 215 -6.25 -6.99 -10.44
N TYR A 216 -6.05 -7.66 -9.35
CA TYR A 216 -6.22 -9.10 -9.24
C TYR A 216 -7.64 -9.40 -8.78
N ASN A 217 -8.48 -9.86 -9.72
CA ASN A 217 -9.80 -10.36 -9.42
C ASN A 217 -9.68 -11.74 -8.78
N ASN A 218 -10.39 -11.92 -7.69
CA ASN A 218 -10.47 -13.16 -6.92
C ASN A 218 -11.67 -14.00 -7.37
N ASP A 219 -11.50 -15.27 -7.58
CA ASP A 219 -12.58 -16.24 -7.71
C ASP A 219 -12.26 -17.38 -6.72
N LYS A 220 -12.81 -17.28 -5.52
CA LYS A 220 -12.67 -18.27 -4.43
C LYS A 220 -11.21 -18.62 -4.14
N GLY A 221 -10.40 -17.60 -3.89
CA GLY A 221 -8.98 -17.73 -3.54
C GLY A 221 -8.08 -17.95 -4.76
N LYS A 222 -8.55 -17.70 -5.99
CA LYS A 222 -7.76 -17.76 -7.23
C LYS A 222 -7.79 -16.43 -7.95
N PHE A 223 -6.61 -15.83 -8.08
CA PHE A 223 -6.45 -14.48 -8.61
C PHE A 223 -6.09 -14.47 -10.10
N THR A 224 -6.67 -13.51 -10.82
CA THR A 224 -6.34 -13.21 -12.21
C THR A 224 -6.15 -11.71 -12.37
N ASP A 225 -5.01 -11.26 -12.92
CA ASP A 225 -4.78 -9.85 -13.22
C ASP A 225 -5.69 -9.38 -14.38
N LEU A 226 -6.67 -8.56 -14.05
CA LEU A 226 -7.64 -7.98 -14.98
C LEU A 226 -7.41 -6.50 -15.27
N ALA A 227 -6.38 -5.85 -14.70
CA ALA A 227 -6.19 -4.40 -14.81
C ALA A 227 -6.25 -3.87 -16.24
N SER A 228 -5.64 -4.59 -17.19
CA SER A 228 -5.68 -4.21 -18.62
C SER A 228 -7.07 -4.34 -19.25
N LYS A 229 -7.85 -5.33 -18.82
CA LYS A 229 -9.18 -5.62 -19.38
C LYS A 229 -10.23 -4.68 -18.83
N THR A 230 -10.11 -4.29 -17.58
CA THR A 230 -11.03 -3.41 -16.87
C THR A 230 -10.67 -1.93 -16.99
N TYR A 231 -9.58 -1.60 -17.70
CA TYR A 231 -9.04 -0.23 -17.82
C TYR A 231 -8.58 0.39 -16.50
N SER A 232 -8.27 -0.42 -15.51
CA SER A 232 -7.76 0.03 -14.21
C SER A 232 -6.23 0.15 -14.15
N GLU A 233 -5.51 -0.16 -15.24
CA GLU A 233 -4.07 0.07 -15.33
C GLU A 233 -3.76 1.56 -15.19
N ASP A 234 -3.15 1.96 -14.10
CA ASP A 234 -2.53 3.27 -13.96
C ASP A 234 -1.03 3.13 -14.22
N SER A 235 -0.50 3.86 -15.18
CA SER A 235 0.94 3.83 -15.50
C SER A 235 1.62 5.08 -14.94
N ALA A 236 1.73 5.17 -13.61
CA ALA A 236 2.27 6.32 -12.92
C ALA A 236 3.23 5.90 -11.80
N SER A 237 3.44 6.74 -10.79
CA SER A 237 4.21 6.43 -9.58
C SER A 237 3.24 6.18 -8.44
N GLY A 238 2.64 5.00 -8.39
CA GLY A 238 1.65 4.64 -7.39
C GLY A 238 2.25 4.48 -6.00
N MET A 239 1.79 5.29 -5.03
CA MET A 239 2.30 5.33 -3.65
C MET A 239 1.27 4.83 -2.63
N SER A 240 -0.02 4.99 -2.89
CA SER A 240 -1.10 4.46 -2.06
C SER A 240 -2.34 4.18 -2.88
N VAL A 241 -3.22 3.36 -2.33
CA VAL A 241 -4.53 3.03 -2.88
C VAL A 241 -5.57 3.26 -1.81
N ALA A 242 -6.70 3.87 -2.19
CA ALA A 242 -7.89 3.97 -1.36
C ALA A 242 -9.13 3.64 -2.19
N TRP A 243 -10.07 2.94 -1.59
CA TRP A 243 -11.36 2.58 -2.17
C TRP A 243 -12.47 3.38 -1.52
N ALA A 244 -13.45 3.79 -2.29
CA ALA A 244 -14.72 4.32 -1.82
C ALA A 244 -15.74 4.35 -2.96
N ASP A 245 -17.00 4.17 -2.66
CA ASP A 245 -18.12 4.57 -3.52
C ASP A 245 -18.32 6.09 -3.38
N TYR A 246 -17.48 6.88 -4.13
CA TYR A 246 -17.46 8.33 -3.94
C TYR A 246 -18.68 9.04 -4.55
N ASP A 247 -19.35 8.41 -5.52
CA ASP A 247 -20.52 9.00 -6.18
C ASP A 247 -21.85 8.29 -5.80
N LYS A 248 -21.77 7.31 -4.89
CA LYS A 248 -22.90 6.57 -4.31
C LYS A 248 -23.72 5.82 -5.34
N ASP A 249 -23.04 5.23 -6.31
CA ASP A 249 -23.69 4.38 -7.31
C ASP A 249 -23.71 2.89 -6.93
N GLY A 250 -23.09 2.53 -5.80
CA GLY A 250 -23.00 1.19 -5.25
C GLY A 250 -21.80 0.39 -5.73
N ASN A 251 -20.90 0.99 -6.52
CA ASN A 251 -19.66 0.37 -6.95
C ASN A 251 -18.46 1.03 -6.26
N MET A 252 -17.48 0.24 -5.87
CA MET A 252 -16.27 0.76 -5.23
C MET A 252 -15.32 1.32 -6.28
N ASP A 253 -14.91 2.58 -6.09
CA ASP A 253 -14.02 3.34 -6.95
C ASP A 253 -12.60 3.35 -6.40
N ILE A 254 -11.60 3.56 -7.26
CA ILE A 254 -10.19 3.53 -6.87
C ILE A 254 -9.60 4.94 -6.90
N TYR A 255 -8.94 5.35 -5.82
CA TYR A 255 -8.03 6.48 -5.84
C TYR A 255 -6.59 6.03 -5.62
N VAL A 256 -5.70 6.43 -6.54
CA VAL A 256 -4.27 6.14 -6.47
C VAL A 256 -3.50 7.45 -6.26
N SER A 257 -2.78 7.54 -5.16
CA SER A 257 -1.81 8.62 -4.96
C SER A 257 -0.60 8.41 -5.85
N ASN A 258 -0.26 9.42 -6.62
CA ASN A 258 0.88 9.41 -7.53
C ASN A 258 1.72 10.67 -7.37
N MET A 259 2.95 10.62 -7.88
CA MET A 259 3.81 11.80 -7.92
C MET A 259 3.41 12.72 -9.07
N PHE A 260 3.26 14.01 -8.80
CA PHE A 260 3.05 15.03 -9.80
C PHE A 260 4.36 15.71 -10.16
N SER A 261 4.61 15.91 -11.45
CA SER A 261 5.77 16.66 -11.94
C SER A 261 5.38 17.79 -12.87
N ALA A 262 5.47 19.03 -12.41
CA ALA A 262 5.22 20.21 -13.22
C ALA A 262 6.19 20.31 -14.44
N ALA A 263 7.46 20.01 -14.22
CA ALA A 263 8.46 19.94 -15.28
C ALA A 263 8.17 18.79 -16.25
N GLY A 264 7.82 17.59 -15.72
CA GLY A 264 7.42 16.44 -16.51
C GLY A 264 6.23 16.74 -17.41
N ASN A 265 5.16 17.33 -16.87
CA ASN A 265 3.99 17.74 -17.64
C ASN A 265 4.35 18.72 -18.77
N ARG A 266 5.15 19.74 -18.49
CA ARG A 266 5.59 20.70 -19.50
C ARG A 266 6.44 20.05 -20.61
N ILE A 267 7.33 19.13 -20.26
CA ILE A 267 8.23 18.47 -21.20
C ILE A 267 7.49 17.44 -22.05
N THR A 268 6.71 16.57 -21.43
CA THR A 268 6.03 15.45 -22.12
C THR A 268 4.95 15.92 -23.10
N ASN A 269 4.42 17.11 -22.90
CA ASN A 269 3.44 17.71 -23.82
C ASN A 269 4.07 18.48 -25.00
N GLN A 270 5.39 18.61 -25.07
CA GLN A 270 6.05 19.23 -26.23
C GLN A 270 5.99 18.31 -27.45
N LYS A 271 5.77 18.88 -28.63
CA LYS A 271 5.68 18.11 -29.90
C LYS A 271 6.93 17.29 -30.21
N GLN A 272 8.10 17.80 -29.86
CA GLN A 272 9.39 17.15 -30.07
C GLN A 272 9.73 16.06 -29.03
N PHE A 273 8.98 15.98 -27.91
CA PHE A 273 9.26 14.98 -26.88
C PHE A 273 9.11 13.58 -27.44
N LYS A 274 10.24 12.82 -27.43
CA LYS A 274 10.30 11.44 -27.94
C LYS A 274 9.50 11.24 -29.24
N SER A 275 9.65 12.18 -30.20
CA SER A 275 8.88 12.19 -31.46
C SER A 275 9.07 10.95 -32.32
N SER A 276 10.18 10.22 -32.14
CA SER A 276 10.50 8.95 -32.84
C SER A 276 9.91 7.71 -32.15
N THR A 277 9.33 7.84 -30.95
CA THR A 277 8.74 6.70 -30.24
C THR A 277 7.24 6.56 -30.53
N GLN A 278 6.69 5.37 -30.25
CA GLN A 278 5.25 5.11 -30.38
C GLN A 278 4.43 6.06 -29.53
N GLN A 279 3.24 6.42 -30.01
CA GLN A 279 2.35 7.34 -29.32
C GLN A 279 1.95 6.81 -27.93
N SER A 280 1.70 5.50 -27.78
CA SER A 280 1.38 4.85 -26.51
C SER A 280 2.45 5.06 -25.45
N VAL A 281 3.73 5.00 -25.82
CA VAL A 281 4.83 5.27 -24.90
C VAL A 281 4.83 6.74 -24.44
N ARG A 282 4.59 7.68 -25.36
CA ARG A 282 4.49 9.10 -24.99
C ARG A 282 3.30 9.39 -24.07
N GLU A 283 2.18 8.71 -24.27
CA GLU A 283 1.01 8.81 -23.41
C GLU A 283 1.30 8.30 -22.00
N ARG A 284 2.01 7.19 -21.84
CA ARG A 284 2.46 6.71 -20.54
C ARG A 284 3.37 7.72 -19.81
N PHE A 285 4.30 8.38 -20.50
CA PHE A 285 5.11 9.45 -19.89
C PHE A 285 4.28 10.66 -19.47
N ARG A 286 3.23 11.03 -20.24
CA ARG A 286 2.30 12.07 -19.83
C ARG A 286 1.50 11.66 -18.60
N ARG A 287 1.05 10.41 -18.59
CA ARG A 287 0.35 9.84 -17.45
C ARG A 287 1.23 9.88 -16.20
N PHE A 288 2.46 9.41 -16.30
CA PHE A 288 3.45 9.40 -15.22
C PHE A 288 3.71 10.77 -14.59
N ALA A 289 3.61 11.85 -15.36
CA ALA A 289 3.84 13.20 -14.87
C ALA A 289 2.58 13.89 -14.30
N ARG A 290 1.38 13.31 -14.54
CA ARG A 290 0.09 13.99 -14.33
C ARG A 290 -0.35 14.09 -12.89
N GLY A 291 0.12 13.20 -12.01
CA GLY A 291 -0.27 13.11 -10.61
C GLY A 291 -1.33 12.05 -10.34
N ASN A 292 -2.14 12.26 -9.32
CA ASN A 292 -3.07 11.29 -8.76
C ASN A 292 -4.16 10.86 -9.76
N THR A 293 -4.73 9.69 -9.49
CA THR A 293 -5.71 9.05 -10.36
C THR A 293 -6.96 8.69 -9.57
N LEU A 294 -8.12 9.11 -10.08
CA LEU A 294 -9.43 8.65 -9.67
C LEU A 294 -10.03 7.80 -10.78
N LEU A 295 -10.25 6.55 -10.52
CA LEU A 295 -10.84 5.58 -11.43
C LEU A 295 -12.25 5.27 -10.95
N ARG A 296 -13.25 5.77 -11.68
CA ARG A 296 -14.64 5.46 -11.41
C ARG A 296 -14.98 4.07 -11.92
N ASN A 297 -15.56 3.24 -11.08
CA ASN A 297 -16.06 1.93 -11.44
C ASN A 297 -17.45 2.05 -12.10
N VAL A 298 -17.59 1.46 -13.27
CA VAL A 298 -18.87 1.36 -13.99
C VAL A 298 -19.08 -0.09 -14.35
N ASP A 299 -19.80 -0.81 -13.50
CA ASP A 299 -20.09 -2.23 -13.67
C ASP A 299 -18.82 -3.08 -13.93
N GLY A 300 -17.79 -2.92 -13.09
CA GLY A 300 -16.52 -3.66 -13.18
C GLY A 300 -15.52 -3.10 -14.21
N ASN A 301 -15.84 -2.01 -14.92
CA ASN A 301 -14.92 -1.31 -15.82
C ASN A 301 -14.60 0.09 -15.30
N PHE A 302 -13.36 0.48 -15.36
CA PHE A 302 -12.90 1.73 -14.74
C PHE A 302 -12.73 2.86 -15.78
N GLN A 303 -13.16 4.04 -15.39
CA GLN A 303 -13.03 5.28 -16.17
C GLN A 303 -12.19 6.29 -15.38
N ASP A 304 -11.15 6.82 -15.99
CA ASP A 304 -10.34 7.87 -15.39
C ASP A 304 -11.10 9.21 -15.35
N THR A 305 -11.53 9.59 -14.15
CA THR A 305 -12.25 10.83 -13.88
C THR A 305 -11.40 11.89 -13.18
N SER A 306 -10.11 11.64 -12.96
CA SER A 306 -9.20 12.48 -12.18
C SER A 306 -9.23 13.96 -12.54
N LEU A 307 -9.20 14.26 -13.84
CA LEU A 307 -9.19 15.64 -14.33
C LEU A 307 -10.55 16.32 -14.23
N SER A 308 -11.63 15.62 -14.54
CA SER A 308 -13.00 16.16 -14.47
C SER A 308 -13.43 16.39 -13.01
N ALA A 309 -13.00 15.53 -12.10
CA ALA A 309 -13.22 15.69 -10.66
C ALA A 309 -12.25 16.71 -10.02
N GLY A 310 -11.17 17.11 -10.71
CA GLY A 310 -10.20 18.08 -10.19
C GLY A 310 -9.31 17.55 -9.07
N VAL A 311 -9.13 16.22 -8.97
CA VAL A 311 -8.42 15.56 -7.85
C VAL A 311 -7.05 15.01 -8.23
N ASN A 312 -6.54 15.33 -9.42
CA ASN A 312 -5.23 14.83 -9.87
C ASN A 312 -4.03 15.54 -9.23
N MET A 313 -4.24 16.69 -8.56
CA MET A 313 -3.15 17.47 -7.99
C MET A 313 -2.93 17.12 -6.51
N GLY A 314 -1.94 16.33 -6.22
CA GLY A 314 -1.47 16.01 -4.88
C GLY A 314 0.02 16.27 -4.68
N ARG A 315 0.71 16.84 -5.68
CA ARG A 315 2.18 17.02 -5.69
C ARG A 315 2.88 15.68 -5.53
N TRP A 316 3.74 15.52 -4.51
CA TRP A 316 4.31 14.24 -4.13
C TRP A 316 3.40 13.61 -3.07
N ALA A 317 2.37 12.93 -3.54
CA ALA A 317 1.39 12.29 -2.70
C ALA A 317 1.89 10.90 -2.27
N TRP A 318 1.99 10.69 -0.95
CA TRP A 318 2.45 9.46 -0.34
C TRP A 318 1.33 8.58 0.20
N GLY A 319 0.24 9.21 0.59
CA GLY A 319 -0.91 8.53 1.15
C GLY A 319 -2.20 9.24 0.79
N SER A 320 -3.27 8.48 0.68
CA SER A 320 -4.62 8.99 0.50
C SER A 320 -5.63 8.11 1.22
N ASN A 321 -6.72 8.72 1.62
CA ASN A 321 -7.85 8.00 2.17
C ASN A 321 -9.14 8.78 1.90
N PHE A 322 -10.26 8.07 1.93
CA PHE A 322 -11.58 8.66 1.93
C PHE A 322 -12.16 8.65 3.35
N ILE A 323 -12.71 9.77 3.75
CA ILE A 323 -13.36 9.93 5.07
C ILE A 323 -14.39 11.05 4.99
N ASP A 324 -15.55 10.87 5.60
CA ASP A 324 -16.57 11.93 5.71
C ASP A 324 -16.22 12.87 6.87
N PHE A 325 -15.47 13.95 6.59
CA PHE A 325 -15.03 14.90 7.61
C PHE A 325 -16.14 15.83 8.10
N ASN A 326 -17.14 16.07 7.27
CA ASN A 326 -18.16 17.06 7.54
C ASN A 326 -19.49 16.42 7.95
N ASN A 327 -19.56 15.08 7.98
CA ASN A 327 -20.75 14.27 8.28
C ASN A 327 -21.92 14.56 7.32
N ASP A 328 -21.64 14.78 6.03
CA ASP A 328 -22.65 14.93 5.00
C ASP A 328 -22.99 13.64 4.28
N THR A 329 -22.38 12.54 4.71
CA THR A 329 -22.50 11.19 4.19
C THR A 329 -21.76 10.95 2.87
N PHE A 330 -21.12 11.95 2.27
CA PHE A 330 -20.22 11.75 1.11
C PHE A 330 -18.78 11.61 1.59
N PRO A 331 -18.02 10.64 1.07
CA PRO A 331 -16.63 10.52 1.43
C PRO A 331 -15.80 11.67 0.83
N ASP A 332 -15.11 12.41 1.71
CA ASP A 332 -14.14 13.42 1.33
C ASP A 332 -12.78 12.77 1.07
N LEU A 333 -12.01 13.30 0.13
CA LEU A 333 -10.69 12.79 -0.20
C LEU A 333 -9.60 13.55 0.53
N VAL A 334 -8.78 12.83 1.31
CA VAL A 334 -7.58 13.35 1.98
C VAL A 334 -6.34 12.83 1.29
N VAL A 335 -5.40 13.72 0.99
CA VAL A 335 -4.12 13.36 0.38
C VAL A 335 -2.98 13.92 1.23
N ALA A 336 -2.16 13.02 1.78
CA ALA A 336 -0.95 13.36 2.47
C ALA A 336 0.19 13.54 1.46
N ASN A 337 0.77 14.74 1.40
CA ASN A 337 1.98 14.97 0.63
C ASN A 337 3.13 15.39 1.56
N GLY A 338 4.34 15.04 1.23
CA GLY A 338 5.48 15.33 2.06
C GLY A 338 6.77 15.28 1.26
N TYR A 339 7.24 16.45 0.85
CA TYR A 339 8.61 16.68 0.45
C TYR A 339 8.95 18.11 0.88
N LEU A 340 10.23 18.49 0.82
CA LEU A 340 10.63 19.89 1.11
C LEU A 340 10.01 20.80 0.04
N THR A 341 8.82 21.32 0.33
CA THR A 341 8.16 22.30 -0.55
C THR A 341 8.53 23.70 -0.11
N SER A 342 8.86 24.57 -1.06
CA SER A 342 9.06 25.98 -0.77
C SER A 342 7.72 26.67 -0.52
N LYS A 343 7.74 27.82 0.19
CA LYS A 343 6.54 28.64 0.40
C LYS A 343 5.99 29.29 -0.90
N SER A 344 6.71 29.15 -2.02
CA SER A 344 6.30 29.69 -3.33
C SER A 344 6.02 28.56 -4.29
N GLU A 345 4.92 28.67 -5.07
CA GLU A 345 4.53 27.71 -6.11
C GLU A 345 5.61 27.48 -7.19
N SER A 346 6.59 28.38 -7.28
CA SER A 346 7.71 28.30 -8.23
C SER A 346 8.90 27.47 -7.73
N GLY A 347 8.87 26.98 -6.51
CA GLY A 347 9.97 26.26 -5.87
C GLY A 347 9.75 24.76 -5.71
N ASP A 348 8.66 24.22 -6.22
CA ASP A 348 8.41 22.78 -6.23
C ASP A 348 9.19 22.11 -7.36
N LEU A 349 9.84 20.98 -7.07
CA LEU A 349 10.62 20.18 -8.01
C LEU A 349 9.78 19.64 -9.16
#